data_f2be60e97615ceff628e66ec9a53f9a4
#
_entry.id   f2be60e97615ceff628e66ec9a53f9a4
#
_cell.length_a   1.000
_cell.length_b   1.000
_cell.length_c   1.000
_cell.angle_alpha   90.00
_cell.angle_beta   90.00
_cell.angle_gamma   90.00
#
_symmetry.space_group_name_H-M   'P 1'
#
loop_
_entity.id
_entity.type
_entity.pdbx_description
1 polymer ?
#
loop_
_entity_poly.entity_id
_entity_poly.type
_entity_poly.pdbx_seq_one_letter_code
_entity_poly.pdbx_strand_id
1 'polypeptide(L)'
;MPLALVPRATAIFVACVVAIALAPPAVADPMDPIPGNGVFVVGPDIAPGLYRTAGSASTFGVWINNVPTQDSMCSWFTYSTPDANKDHVVQTNMSVGPMYANINTTIKAFESQNCQPWTRVP
;
A
#
# COMPACT_ATOMS: atom_id res chain seq x y z
N MET A 1 -3.36 61.93 11.35
CA MET A 1 -4.51 61.05 11.11
C MET A 1 -4.12 59.63 11.31
N PRO A 2 -4.59 59.02 12.37
CA PRO A 2 -4.21 57.64 12.68
C PRO A 2 -4.88 56.59 11.80
N LEU A 3 -5.80 56.96 10.96
CA LEU A 3 -6.59 56.04 10.16
C LEU A 3 -5.78 55.28 9.12
N ALA A 4 -4.65 55.80 8.70
CA ALA A 4 -3.83 55.17 7.68
C ALA A 4 -3.08 53.92 8.17
N LEU A 5 -2.99 53.69 9.46
CA LEU A 5 -2.24 52.58 10.03
C LEU A 5 -3.01 51.26 10.01
N VAL A 6 -4.34 51.33 10.09
CA VAL A 6 -5.16 50.13 10.18
C VAL A 6 -5.09 49.24 8.94
N PRO A 7 -5.18 49.79 7.70
CA PRO A 7 -5.07 48.95 6.50
C PRO A 7 -3.78 48.19 6.37
N ARG A 8 -2.66 48.75 6.83
CA ARG A 8 -1.37 48.09 6.74
C ARG A 8 -1.29 46.86 7.62
N ALA A 9 -1.78 46.92 8.83
CA ALA A 9 -1.79 45.76 9.74
C ALA A 9 -2.66 44.62 9.19
N THR A 10 -3.82 44.96 8.61
CA THR A 10 -4.71 43.95 8.01
C THR A 10 -4.03 43.24 6.84
N ALA A 11 -3.33 43.94 5.98
CA ALA A 11 -2.65 43.37 4.84
C ALA A 11 -1.58 42.34 5.24
N ILE A 12 -0.80 42.65 6.28
CA ILE A 12 0.25 41.75 6.78
C ILE A 12 -0.36 40.45 7.31
N PHE A 13 -1.44 40.57 8.06
CA PHE A 13 -2.13 39.38 8.62
C PHE A 13 -2.66 38.45 7.52
N VAL A 14 -3.28 38.97 6.49
CA VAL A 14 -3.80 38.18 5.37
C VAL A 14 -2.68 37.44 4.65
N ALA A 15 -1.54 38.06 4.44
CA ALA A 15 -0.40 37.42 3.79
C ALA A 15 0.10 36.20 4.57
N CYS A 16 0.17 36.26 5.89
CA CYS A 16 0.58 35.11 6.70
C CYS A 16 -0.39 33.94 6.59
N VAL A 17 -1.68 34.19 6.61
CA VAL A 17 -2.70 33.14 6.49
C VAL A 17 -2.62 32.45 5.14
N VAL A 18 -2.45 33.19 4.06
CA VAL A 18 -2.33 32.62 2.71
C VAL A 18 -1.09 31.73 2.59
N ALA A 19 0.04 32.12 3.17
CA ALA A 19 1.25 31.32 3.13
C ALA A 19 1.08 29.98 3.84
N ILE A 20 0.39 29.92 4.96
CA ILE A 20 0.12 28.68 5.69
C ILE A 20 -0.82 27.78 4.88
N ALA A 21 -1.85 28.33 4.27
CA ALA A 21 -2.84 27.59 3.51
C ALA A 21 -2.26 26.92 2.25
N LEU A 22 -1.16 27.41 1.71
CA LEU A 22 -0.52 26.87 0.52
C LEU A 22 0.54 25.80 0.83
N ALA A 23 0.83 25.51 2.10
CA ALA A 23 1.77 24.48 2.46
C ALA A 23 1.20 23.10 2.10
N PRO A 24 1.92 22.26 1.31
CA PRO A 24 1.43 20.93 0.96
C PRO A 24 1.42 20.02 2.19
N PRO A 25 0.47 19.08 2.28
CA PRO A 25 0.50 18.08 3.33
C PRO A 25 1.69 17.14 3.16
N ALA A 26 2.18 16.61 4.27
CA ALA A 26 3.23 15.59 4.23
C ALA A 26 2.65 14.29 3.66
N VAL A 27 3.41 13.63 2.77
CA VAL A 27 3.06 12.33 2.18
C VAL A 27 4.01 11.29 2.75
N ALA A 28 3.44 10.18 3.26
CA ALA A 28 4.24 9.07 3.77
C ALA A 28 4.92 8.33 2.61
N ASP A 29 6.14 7.83 2.85
CA ASP A 29 6.84 7.00 1.88
C ASP A 29 6.12 5.65 1.72
N PRO A 30 6.11 5.07 0.50
CA PRO A 30 5.57 3.73 0.30
C PRO A 30 6.30 2.68 1.15
N MET A 31 5.58 1.66 1.56
CA MET A 31 6.15 0.56 2.32
C MET A 31 7.08 -0.30 1.46
N ASP A 32 8.28 -0.58 1.98
CA ASP A 32 9.22 -1.52 1.38
C ASP A 32 10.14 -2.04 2.51
N PRO A 33 10.02 -3.31 2.94
CA PRO A 33 9.17 -4.37 2.36
C PRO A 33 7.67 -4.19 2.65
N ILE A 34 6.85 -4.83 1.82
CA ILE A 34 5.41 -4.89 2.04
C ILE A 34 5.13 -5.99 3.07
N PRO A 35 4.36 -5.72 4.13
CA PRO A 35 4.00 -6.76 5.09
C PRO A 35 3.29 -7.95 4.44
N GLY A 36 3.51 -9.13 5.01
CA GLY A 36 2.96 -10.38 4.48
C GLY A 36 1.47 -10.60 4.74
N ASN A 37 0.84 -9.72 5.53
CA ASN A 37 -0.59 -9.77 5.82
C ASN A 37 -1.18 -8.38 5.71
N GLY A 38 -2.23 -8.23 4.93
CA GLY A 38 -2.95 -6.98 4.81
C GLY A 38 -3.42 -6.68 3.41
N VAL A 39 -4.13 -5.56 3.29
CA VAL A 39 -4.59 -4.99 2.04
C VAL A 39 -3.95 -3.62 1.87
N PHE A 40 -3.36 -3.37 0.73
CA PHE A 40 -2.58 -2.15 0.46
C PHE A 40 -3.06 -1.48 -0.81
N VAL A 41 -3.23 -0.17 -0.77
CA VAL A 41 -3.61 0.62 -1.94
C VAL A 41 -2.35 1.02 -2.69
N VAL A 42 -2.31 0.74 -3.98
CA VAL A 42 -1.17 1.08 -4.82
C VAL A 42 -1.12 2.59 -5.05
N GLY A 43 -0.01 3.17 -4.74
CA GLY A 43 0.22 4.61 -4.73
C GLY A 43 0.41 5.13 -3.32
N PRO A 44 -0.67 5.28 -2.52
CA PRO A 44 -0.54 5.77 -1.14
C PRO A 44 0.23 4.83 -0.22
N ASP A 45 0.00 3.52 -0.32
CA ASP A 45 0.59 2.56 0.62
C ASP A 45 1.84 1.88 0.06
N ILE A 46 1.81 1.46 -1.19
CA ILE A 46 2.91 0.75 -1.85
C ILE A 46 3.13 1.30 -3.26
N ALA A 47 4.38 1.24 -3.73
CA ALA A 47 4.72 1.65 -5.08
C ALA A 47 4.48 0.49 -6.07
N PRO A 48 4.13 0.79 -7.34
CA PRO A 48 4.13 -0.23 -8.38
C PRO A 48 5.51 -0.85 -8.56
N GLY A 49 5.54 -2.13 -8.92
CA GLY A 49 6.80 -2.84 -9.15
C GLY A 49 6.60 -4.33 -9.15
N LEU A 50 7.68 -5.06 -9.38
CA LEU A 50 7.73 -6.51 -9.22
C LEU A 50 8.22 -6.81 -7.81
N TYR A 51 7.47 -7.62 -7.08
CA TYR A 51 7.79 -7.98 -5.70
C TYR A 51 7.92 -9.50 -5.57
N ARG A 52 8.74 -9.90 -4.60
CA ARG A 52 8.99 -11.31 -4.29
C ARG A 52 8.80 -11.56 -2.80
N THR A 53 8.14 -12.67 -2.48
CA THR A 53 8.09 -13.22 -1.12
C THR A 53 8.83 -14.55 -1.08
N ALA A 54 9.39 -14.90 0.09
CA ALA A 54 10.01 -16.21 0.30
C ALA A 54 8.97 -17.33 0.45
N GLY A 55 7.70 -17.00 0.62
CA GLY A 55 6.62 -17.95 0.74
C GLY A 55 5.79 -17.76 1.98
N SER A 56 5.20 -18.86 2.50
CA SER A 56 4.34 -18.79 3.67
C SER A 56 5.11 -18.38 4.92
N ALA A 57 4.48 -17.53 5.74
CA ALA A 57 5.03 -17.11 7.03
C ALA A 57 4.86 -18.19 8.09
N SER A 58 3.82 -19.01 7.97
CA SER A 58 3.53 -20.09 8.90
C SER A 58 3.05 -21.32 8.13
N THR A 59 3.67 -22.46 8.39
CA THR A 59 3.27 -23.76 7.83
C THR A 59 2.46 -24.57 8.85
N PHE A 60 2.05 -23.98 9.94
CA PHE A 60 1.25 -24.63 10.98
C PHE A 60 -0.22 -24.85 10.58
N GLY A 61 -0.56 -24.55 9.35
CA GLY A 61 -1.90 -24.84 8.84
C GLY A 61 -2.18 -26.34 8.75
N VAL A 62 -3.40 -26.65 8.37
CA VAL A 62 -3.83 -28.05 8.26
C VAL A 62 -3.16 -28.68 7.02
N TRP A 63 -2.52 -29.84 7.24
CA TRP A 63 -1.95 -30.67 6.17
C TRP A 63 -2.77 -31.95 6.08
N ILE A 64 -3.18 -32.30 4.88
CA ILE A 64 -3.94 -33.52 4.62
C ILE A 64 -3.12 -34.41 3.69
N ASN A 65 -2.74 -35.60 4.17
CA ASN A 65 -1.92 -36.55 3.42
C ASN A 65 -0.61 -35.92 2.89
N ASN A 66 0.04 -35.11 3.72
CA ASN A 66 1.26 -34.35 3.37
C ASN A 66 1.05 -33.32 2.27
N VAL A 67 -0.19 -32.93 1.99
CA VAL A 67 -0.51 -31.84 1.07
C VAL A 67 -0.93 -30.63 1.88
N PRO A 68 -0.32 -29.45 1.69
CA PRO A 68 -0.70 -28.26 2.44
C PRO A 68 -2.09 -27.79 2.03
N THR A 69 -2.87 -27.36 3.02
CA THR A 69 -4.15 -26.71 2.78
C THR A 69 -3.95 -25.21 2.63
N GLN A 70 -5.01 -24.50 2.26
CA GLN A 70 -4.98 -23.04 2.10
C GLN A 70 -4.45 -22.31 3.34
N ASP A 71 -4.73 -22.84 4.55
CA ASP A 71 -4.30 -22.21 5.81
C ASP A 71 -2.78 -22.25 6.03
N SER A 72 -2.07 -23.17 5.35
CA SER A 72 -0.62 -23.28 5.44
C SER A 72 0.12 -22.57 4.30
N MET A 73 -0.61 -21.97 3.37
CA MET A 73 -0.05 -21.33 2.18
C MET A 73 -0.05 -19.82 2.31
N CYS A 74 0.94 -19.19 1.67
CA CYS A 74 0.89 -17.78 1.32
C CYS A 74 -0.05 -17.61 0.14
N SER A 75 -0.98 -16.69 0.23
CA SER A 75 -1.88 -16.33 -0.86
C SER A 75 -1.89 -14.83 -1.07
N TRP A 76 -2.06 -14.42 -2.32
CA TRP A 76 -2.10 -13.01 -2.67
C TRP A 76 -3.06 -12.74 -3.82
N PHE A 77 -3.53 -11.51 -3.88
CA PHE A 77 -4.46 -11.02 -4.89
C PHE A 77 -4.05 -9.64 -5.35
N THR A 78 -4.19 -9.38 -6.65
CA THR A 78 -4.12 -8.02 -7.18
C THR A 78 -5.50 -7.63 -7.70
N TYR A 79 -5.86 -6.36 -7.52
CA TYR A 79 -7.18 -5.83 -7.84
C TYR A 79 -7.09 -4.66 -8.80
N SER A 80 -8.08 -4.54 -9.68
CA SER A 80 -8.19 -3.38 -10.59
C SER A 80 -8.83 -2.17 -9.94
N THR A 81 -9.38 -2.32 -8.73
CA THR A 81 -10.00 -1.24 -7.95
C THR A 81 -9.34 -1.12 -6.57
N PRO A 82 -9.30 0.09 -5.97
CA PRO A 82 -8.59 0.28 -4.69
C PRO A 82 -9.32 -0.27 -3.47
N ASP A 83 -10.57 -0.68 -3.61
CA ASP A 83 -11.38 -1.24 -2.52
C ASP A 83 -11.12 -2.74 -2.29
N ALA A 84 -10.23 -3.37 -3.05
CA ALA A 84 -9.93 -4.80 -2.96
C ALA A 84 -11.19 -5.67 -3.10
N ASN A 85 -12.04 -5.32 -4.05
CA ASN A 85 -13.28 -6.05 -4.33
C ASN A 85 -12.95 -7.35 -5.05
N LYS A 86 -13.41 -8.48 -4.52
CA LYS A 86 -13.15 -9.82 -5.08
C LYS A 86 -13.69 -10.00 -6.50
N ASP A 87 -14.64 -9.16 -6.92
CA ASP A 87 -15.15 -9.18 -8.30
C ASP A 87 -14.18 -8.55 -9.29
N HIS A 88 -13.12 -7.88 -8.80
CA HIS A 88 -12.15 -7.16 -9.61
C HIS A 88 -10.71 -7.68 -9.43
N VAL A 89 -10.59 -8.98 -9.14
CA VAL A 89 -9.28 -9.64 -9.07
C VAL A 89 -8.67 -9.70 -10.46
N VAL A 90 -7.43 -9.22 -10.58
CA VAL A 90 -6.66 -9.30 -11.82
C VAL A 90 -5.81 -10.57 -11.84
N GLN A 91 -5.13 -10.85 -10.72
CA GLN A 91 -4.25 -12.00 -10.60
C GLN A 91 -4.23 -12.48 -9.16
N THR A 92 -4.08 -13.78 -8.97
CA THR A 92 -3.97 -14.41 -7.64
C THR A 92 -3.10 -15.64 -7.75
N ASN A 93 -2.45 -16.01 -6.66
CA ASN A 93 -1.71 -17.25 -6.55
C ASN A 93 -1.58 -17.65 -5.08
N MET A 94 -1.24 -18.92 -4.84
CA MET A 94 -0.93 -19.39 -3.50
C MET A 94 0.15 -20.47 -3.57
N SER A 95 1.02 -20.49 -2.57
CA SER A 95 2.13 -21.44 -2.50
C SER A 95 2.74 -21.43 -1.10
N VAL A 96 3.37 -22.53 -0.73
CA VAL A 96 4.23 -22.58 0.46
C VAL A 96 5.59 -21.93 0.17
N GLY A 97 6.08 -22.09 -1.06
CA GLY A 97 7.39 -21.60 -1.48
C GLY A 97 7.37 -20.19 -2.06
N PRO A 98 8.51 -19.74 -2.60
CA PRO A 98 8.66 -18.40 -3.12
C PRO A 98 7.70 -18.08 -4.26
N MET A 99 7.25 -16.82 -4.31
CA MET A 99 6.38 -16.32 -5.37
C MET A 99 6.76 -14.89 -5.75
N TYR A 100 6.33 -14.50 -6.94
CA TYR A 100 6.43 -13.14 -7.45
C TYR A 100 5.05 -12.57 -7.69
N ALA A 101 4.88 -11.28 -7.41
CA ALA A 101 3.67 -10.53 -7.74
C ALA A 101 4.06 -9.31 -8.57
N ASN A 102 3.49 -9.20 -9.74
CA ASN A 102 3.69 -8.04 -10.61
C ASN A 102 2.62 -7.00 -10.33
N ILE A 103 2.98 -5.98 -9.57
CA ILE A 103 2.10 -4.87 -9.22
C ILE A 103 2.39 -3.74 -10.21
N ASN A 104 1.84 -3.85 -11.42
CA ASN A 104 2.04 -2.83 -12.44
C ASN A 104 1.12 -1.63 -12.19
N THR A 105 1.23 -0.59 -13.03
CA THR A 105 0.51 0.66 -12.85
C THR A 105 -1.01 0.53 -13.02
N THR A 106 -1.50 -0.58 -13.58
CA THR A 106 -2.94 -0.83 -13.71
C THR A 106 -3.56 -1.44 -12.45
N ILE A 107 -2.72 -1.96 -11.54
CA ILE A 107 -3.18 -2.53 -10.29
C ILE A 107 -3.43 -1.42 -9.28
N LYS A 108 -4.60 -1.47 -8.63
CA LYS A 108 -5.02 -0.44 -7.67
C LYS A 108 -4.95 -0.89 -6.21
N ALA A 109 -4.97 -2.20 -5.96
CA ALA A 109 -4.82 -2.75 -4.62
C ALA A 109 -4.12 -4.10 -4.68
N PHE A 110 -3.46 -4.45 -3.58
CA PHE A 110 -2.75 -5.72 -3.39
C PHE A 110 -3.11 -6.28 -2.02
N GLU A 111 -3.47 -7.55 -1.98
CA GLU A 111 -3.76 -8.25 -0.74
C GLU A 111 -2.80 -9.41 -0.57
N SER A 112 -2.29 -9.60 0.66
CA SER A 112 -1.40 -10.69 1.01
C SER A 112 -1.87 -11.33 2.31
N GLN A 113 -1.81 -12.66 2.39
CA GLN A 113 -2.24 -13.43 3.55
C GLN A 113 -1.25 -14.55 3.83
N ASN A 114 -0.78 -14.62 5.06
CA ASN A 114 0.14 -15.65 5.54
C ASN A 114 1.42 -15.74 4.70
N CYS A 115 1.96 -14.60 4.31
CA CYS A 115 3.19 -14.52 3.54
C CYS A 115 4.33 -13.95 4.37
N GLN A 116 5.55 -14.33 4.04
CA GLN A 116 6.71 -13.56 4.46
C GLN A 116 6.69 -12.22 3.73
N PRO A 117 7.39 -11.20 4.24
CA PRO A 117 7.37 -9.89 3.61
C PRO A 117 7.75 -9.93 2.13
N TRP A 118 7.18 -9.01 1.37
CA TRP A 118 7.45 -8.85 -0.06
C TRP A 118 8.51 -7.80 -0.26
N THR A 119 9.58 -8.15 -0.93
CA THR A 119 10.67 -7.23 -1.27
C THR A 119 10.65 -6.90 -2.76
N ARG A 120 10.93 -5.65 -3.07
CA ARG A 120 10.95 -5.19 -4.46
C ARG A 120 12.14 -5.79 -5.18
N VAL A 121 11.90 -6.33 -6.36
CA VAL A 121 12.95 -6.86 -7.24
C VAL A 121 13.58 -5.69 -7.99
N PRO A 122 14.92 -5.54 -7.95
CA PRO A 122 15.61 -4.46 -8.66
C PRO A 122 15.44 -4.52 -10.17
#